data_c27854680d8c3b91a0cf455b3a4904bc
#
_entry.id   c27854680d8c3b91a0cf455b3a4904bc
#
_cell.length_a   1.000
_cell.length_b   1.000
_cell.length_c   1.000
_cell.angle_alpha   90.00
_cell.angle_beta   90.00
_cell.angle_gamma   90.00
#
_symmetry.space_group_name_H-M   'P 1'
#
loop_
_entity.id
_entity.type
_entity.pdbx_description
1 polymer ?
#
loop_
_entity_poly.entity_id
_entity_poly.type
_entity_poly.pdbx_seq_one_letter_code
_entity_poly.pdbx_strand_id
1 'polypeptide(L)'
;DPFRPQMLGEGGLGLASAGAVIDAREAHFAAVREMFETCTVFIFTLGLTEAWLTEDGMALPVPPGVLGVTEGASAASFHNFGLSEIYQDLEEVLADICIVNPQLRVIFTVSPVALAATFEPRHVMISNTLSKATLRLAAEMMRERHARVCYFPSYEIVTAPVNAPGAFEADLRSVSPLGVAQVMALFNRHMLSGGEAAAAAPAAMPAPSLNATASPLSDEERAAYDARARIICEEDLLATGPGP
;
A
#
# COMPACT_ATOMS: atom_id res chain seq x y z
N ASP A 1 -5.57 16.97 10.88
CA ASP A 1 -4.26 16.42 11.22
C ASP A 1 -3.62 15.86 9.94
N PRO A 2 -2.56 16.48 9.40
CA PRO A 2 -1.96 16.11 8.11
C PRO A 2 -1.33 14.70 8.13
N PHE A 3 -1.06 14.16 9.30
CA PHE A 3 -0.48 12.82 9.46
C PHE A 3 -1.54 11.70 9.62
N ARG A 4 -2.81 12.07 9.68
CA ARG A 4 -3.93 11.13 9.80
C ARG A 4 -5.11 11.62 8.97
N PRO A 5 -4.99 11.65 7.65
CA PRO A 5 -6.01 12.21 6.76
C PRO A 5 -7.35 11.47 6.85
N GLN A 6 -7.35 10.19 7.23
CA GLN A 6 -8.57 9.39 7.37
C GLN A 6 -9.41 9.77 8.61
N MET A 7 -8.84 10.52 9.55
CA MET A 7 -9.50 10.94 10.80
C MET A 7 -10.29 12.24 10.60
N LEU A 8 -11.13 12.30 9.57
CA LEU A 8 -11.88 13.51 9.23
C LEU A 8 -13.22 13.66 9.99
N GLY A 9 -13.57 12.71 10.86
CA GLY A 9 -14.87 12.70 11.54
C GLY A 9 -16.04 12.30 10.62
N GLU A 10 -17.24 12.23 11.16
CA GLU A 10 -18.45 11.90 10.38
C GLU A 10 -18.70 12.94 9.28
N GLY A 11 -18.88 12.47 8.06
CA GLY A 11 -19.15 13.31 6.88
C GLY A 11 -17.93 13.99 6.25
N GLY A 12 -16.70 13.66 6.67
CA GLY A 12 -15.47 14.21 6.07
C GLY A 12 -15.21 15.70 6.37
N LEU A 13 -15.93 16.28 7.33
CA LEU A 13 -15.88 17.72 7.66
C LEU A 13 -14.81 18.09 8.70
N GLY A 14 -14.01 17.11 9.13
CA GLY A 14 -13.03 17.29 10.20
C GLY A 14 -13.62 17.14 11.60
N LEU A 15 -12.77 17.29 12.61
CA LEU A 15 -13.17 17.21 14.01
C LEU A 15 -13.67 18.59 14.51
N ALA A 16 -14.55 18.59 15.51
CA ALA A 16 -15.28 19.76 15.96
C ALA A 16 -14.39 20.88 16.57
N SER A 17 -13.18 20.54 17.01
CA SER A 17 -12.26 21.51 17.62
C SER A 17 -10.81 21.03 17.58
N ALA A 18 -9.86 21.94 17.77
CA ALA A 18 -8.45 21.60 17.94
C ALA A 18 -8.22 20.65 19.13
N GLY A 19 -8.94 20.82 20.23
CA GLY A 19 -8.91 19.90 21.37
C GLY A 19 -9.30 18.48 20.97
N ALA A 20 -10.40 18.33 20.22
CA ALA A 20 -10.84 17.01 19.73
C ALA A 20 -9.81 16.34 18.79
N VAL A 21 -9.04 17.12 18.01
CA VAL A 21 -7.93 16.61 17.21
C VAL A 21 -6.80 16.06 18.11
N ILE A 22 -6.44 16.80 19.13
CA ILE A 22 -5.38 16.40 20.09
C ILE A 22 -5.81 15.12 20.82
N ASP A 23 -7.02 15.10 21.41
CA ASP A 23 -7.54 13.93 22.13
C ASP A 23 -7.57 12.68 21.22
N ALA A 24 -8.06 12.82 19.99
CA ALA A 24 -8.08 11.72 19.01
C ALA A 24 -6.67 11.25 18.64
N ARG A 25 -5.70 12.16 18.57
CA ARG A 25 -4.29 11.85 18.30
C ARG A 25 -3.66 11.07 19.46
N GLU A 26 -3.87 11.52 20.68
CA GLU A 26 -3.36 10.85 21.86
C GLU A 26 -3.94 9.44 22.02
N ALA A 27 -5.25 9.29 21.85
CA ALA A 27 -5.91 7.99 21.85
C ALA A 27 -5.37 7.05 20.75
N HIS A 28 -5.14 7.57 19.56
CA HIS A 28 -4.55 6.80 18.47
C HIS A 28 -3.12 6.34 18.79
N PHE A 29 -2.28 7.23 19.29
CA PHE A 29 -0.91 6.86 19.64
C PHE A 29 -0.83 5.87 20.80
N ALA A 30 -1.74 5.97 21.77
CA ALA A 30 -1.85 4.98 22.84
C ALA A 30 -2.18 3.58 22.27
N ALA A 31 -3.15 3.50 21.36
CA ALA A 31 -3.53 2.24 20.70
C ALA A 31 -2.39 1.66 19.83
N VAL A 32 -1.68 2.52 19.08
CA VAL A 32 -0.53 2.10 18.28
C VAL A 32 0.61 1.58 19.16
N ARG A 33 0.88 2.24 20.27
CA ARG A 33 1.88 1.79 21.25
C ARG A 33 1.50 0.42 21.79
N GLU A 34 0.27 0.25 22.29
CA GLU A 34 -0.22 -1.02 22.81
C GLU A 34 -0.11 -2.13 21.76
N MET A 35 -0.45 -1.84 20.50
CA MET A 35 -0.29 -2.78 19.39
C MET A 35 1.16 -3.25 19.27
N PHE A 36 2.14 -2.36 19.23
CA PHE A 36 3.55 -2.75 19.11
C PHE A 36 4.08 -3.47 20.35
N GLU A 37 3.62 -3.10 21.54
CA GLU A 37 4.02 -3.74 22.81
C GLU A 37 3.48 -5.18 22.94
N THR A 38 2.33 -5.48 22.34
CA THR A 38 1.60 -6.74 22.59
C THR A 38 1.51 -7.68 21.40
N CYS A 39 1.70 -7.21 20.16
CA CYS A 39 1.58 -8.07 18.99
C CYS A 39 2.73 -9.10 18.92
N THR A 40 2.40 -10.31 18.47
CA THR A 40 3.40 -11.40 18.28
C THR A 40 3.96 -11.43 16.87
N VAL A 41 3.18 -10.97 15.90
CA VAL A 41 3.56 -10.89 14.49
C VAL A 41 3.07 -9.56 13.94
N PHE A 42 3.96 -8.80 13.33
CA PHE A 42 3.65 -7.57 12.62
C PHE A 42 3.79 -7.79 11.11
N ILE A 43 2.70 -7.62 10.38
CA ILE A 43 2.71 -7.71 8.91
C ILE A 43 2.81 -6.31 8.36
N PHE A 44 3.86 -6.05 7.60
CA PHE A 44 4.12 -4.73 7.03
C PHE A 44 4.18 -4.80 5.50
N THR A 45 3.22 -4.14 4.85
CA THR A 45 3.14 -4.08 3.39
C THR A 45 3.88 -2.84 2.88
N LEU A 46 4.97 -3.07 2.18
CA LEU A 46 5.75 -2.01 1.52
C LEU A 46 5.02 -1.55 0.26
N GLY A 47 4.65 -0.28 0.21
CA GLY A 47 3.81 0.29 -0.84
C GLY A 47 4.61 0.83 -2.02
N LEU A 48 5.18 2.00 -1.84
CA LEU A 48 5.81 2.82 -2.87
C LEU A 48 7.13 3.39 -2.34
N THR A 49 7.98 3.88 -3.25
CA THR A 49 9.22 4.59 -2.91
C THR A 49 9.09 6.11 -3.01
N GLU A 50 8.05 6.60 -3.67
CA GLU A 50 7.81 8.04 -3.83
C GLU A 50 7.05 8.58 -2.62
N ALA A 51 7.53 9.69 -2.06
CA ALA A 51 6.93 10.37 -0.94
C ALA A 51 7.14 11.89 -1.02
N TRP A 52 6.49 12.61 -0.13
CA TRP A 52 6.69 14.04 0.10
C TRP A 52 7.22 14.23 1.51
N LEU A 53 8.35 14.91 1.64
CA LEU A 53 9.01 15.15 2.90
C LEU A 53 8.84 16.62 3.32
N THR A 54 8.55 16.83 4.60
CA THR A 54 8.60 18.13 5.25
C THR A 54 10.05 18.61 5.37
N GLU A 55 10.27 19.89 5.74
CA GLU A 55 11.63 20.46 5.92
C GLU A 55 12.44 19.71 6.99
N ASP A 56 11.79 19.13 7.98
CA ASP A 56 12.39 18.33 9.04
C ASP A 56 12.54 16.84 8.68
N GLY A 57 12.25 16.47 7.43
CA GLY A 57 12.45 15.11 6.89
C GLY A 57 11.32 14.13 7.16
N MET A 58 10.18 14.57 7.71
CA MET A 58 9.04 13.70 7.96
C MET A 58 8.25 13.42 6.69
N ALA A 59 7.96 12.14 6.40
CA ALA A 59 7.14 11.77 5.26
C ALA A 59 5.65 12.11 5.49
N LEU A 60 5.05 12.77 4.52
CA LEU A 60 3.61 13.03 4.52
C LEU A 60 2.86 11.78 4.03
N PRO A 61 1.73 11.42 4.65
CA PRO A 61 0.94 10.25 4.25
C PRO A 61 0.22 10.45 2.91
N VAL A 62 0.04 11.70 2.48
CA VAL A 62 -0.56 12.08 1.20
C VAL A 62 0.19 13.25 0.58
N PRO A 63 0.20 13.40 -0.76
CA PRO A 63 0.82 14.54 -1.43
C PRO A 63 0.23 15.89 -0.97
N PRO A 64 1.01 16.98 -0.95
CA PRO A 64 0.52 18.30 -0.65
C PRO A 64 -0.66 18.71 -1.54
N GLY A 65 -1.67 19.36 -0.96
CA GLY A 65 -2.85 19.84 -1.68
C GLY A 65 -3.99 18.85 -1.84
N VAL A 66 -3.77 17.57 -1.59
CA VAL A 66 -4.82 16.51 -1.75
C VAL A 66 -5.99 16.72 -0.80
N LEU A 67 -5.73 17.12 0.43
CA LEU A 67 -6.76 17.29 1.48
C LEU A 67 -7.15 18.74 1.74
N GLY A 68 -6.81 19.67 0.86
CA GLY A 68 -7.08 21.10 1.06
C GLY A 68 -6.31 21.73 2.22
N VAL A 69 -5.41 21.00 2.88
CA VAL A 69 -4.56 21.51 3.96
C VAL A 69 -3.31 22.12 3.34
N THR A 70 -3.32 23.43 3.14
CA THR A 70 -2.20 24.15 2.53
C THR A 70 -1.23 24.73 3.56
N GLU A 71 -1.65 24.91 4.80
CA GLU A 71 -0.76 25.42 5.85
C GLU A 71 0.13 24.32 6.42
N GLY A 72 1.43 24.46 6.23
CA GLY A 72 2.45 23.50 6.68
C GLY A 72 2.84 22.43 5.64
N ALA A 73 2.00 22.14 4.65
CA ALA A 73 2.35 21.24 3.54
C ALA A 73 3.03 21.96 2.36
N SER A 74 2.98 23.30 2.33
CA SER A 74 3.55 24.12 1.24
C SER A 74 5.08 24.10 1.16
N ALA A 75 5.76 23.60 2.18
CA ALA A 75 7.22 23.44 2.23
C ALA A 75 7.67 21.98 1.99
N ALA A 76 6.76 21.07 1.69
CA ALA A 76 7.13 19.68 1.44
C ALA A 76 7.77 19.50 0.06
N SER A 77 8.84 18.73 -0.01
CA SER A 77 9.56 18.40 -1.24
C SER A 77 9.34 16.94 -1.65
N PHE A 78 9.25 16.70 -2.96
CA PHE A 78 9.21 15.35 -3.50
C PHE A 78 10.52 14.61 -3.26
N HIS A 79 10.42 13.37 -2.80
CA HIS A 79 11.55 12.46 -2.63
C HIS A 79 11.19 11.06 -3.14
N ASN A 80 12.12 10.42 -3.84
CA ASN A 80 11.99 9.04 -4.27
C ASN A 80 13.07 8.22 -3.58
N PHE A 81 12.69 7.46 -2.57
CA PHE A 81 13.61 6.69 -1.72
C PHE A 81 14.38 5.65 -2.51
N GLY A 82 15.71 5.69 -2.39
CA GLY A 82 16.59 4.66 -2.93
C GLY A 82 16.67 3.41 -2.03
N LEU A 83 17.24 2.34 -2.58
CA LEU A 83 17.39 1.08 -1.85
C LEU A 83 18.13 1.23 -0.51
N SER A 84 19.20 2.00 -0.50
CA SER A 84 20.02 2.16 0.72
C SER A 84 19.29 2.92 1.82
N GLU A 85 18.49 3.93 1.43
CA GLU A 85 17.67 4.69 2.36
C GLU A 85 16.58 3.80 2.97
N ILE A 86 15.81 3.11 2.12
CA ILE A 86 14.76 2.19 2.58
C ILE A 86 15.32 1.10 3.49
N TYR A 87 16.45 0.52 3.11
CA TYR A 87 17.08 -0.52 3.94
C TYR A 87 17.49 0.03 5.30
N GLN A 88 18.09 1.22 5.34
CA GLN A 88 18.49 1.87 6.59
C GLN A 88 17.27 2.19 7.47
N ASP A 89 16.21 2.78 6.88
CA ASP A 89 14.98 3.08 7.60
C ASP A 89 14.34 1.81 8.19
N LEU A 90 14.32 0.71 7.42
CA LEU A 90 13.80 -0.57 7.91
C LEU A 90 14.63 -1.17 9.04
N GLU A 91 15.96 -1.02 9.00
CA GLU A 91 16.87 -1.43 10.09
C GLU A 91 16.59 -0.61 11.36
N GLU A 92 16.46 0.71 11.24
CA GLU A 92 16.18 1.61 12.36
C GLU A 92 14.80 1.30 13.00
N VAL A 93 13.77 1.19 12.18
CA VAL A 93 12.41 0.84 12.64
C VAL A 93 12.39 -0.54 13.31
N LEU A 94 13.07 -1.53 12.73
CA LEU A 94 13.14 -2.86 13.34
C LEU A 94 13.88 -2.83 14.67
N ALA A 95 14.97 -2.06 14.78
CA ALA A 95 15.73 -1.91 16.02
C ALA A 95 14.87 -1.26 17.12
N ASP A 96 14.15 -0.18 16.81
CA ASP A 96 13.28 0.52 17.74
C ASP A 96 12.12 -0.35 18.23
N ILE A 97 11.47 -1.06 17.31
CA ILE A 97 10.38 -1.99 17.69
C ILE A 97 10.92 -3.12 18.55
N CYS A 98 12.12 -3.62 18.29
CA CYS A 98 12.73 -4.68 19.09
C CYS A 98 13.10 -4.23 20.52
N ILE A 99 13.34 -2.94 20.77
CA ILE A 99 13.51 -2.40 22.12
C ILE A 99 12.21 -2.53 22.90
N VAL A 100 11.09 -2.22 22.26
CA VAL A 100 9.76 -2.24 22.86
C VAL A 100 9.21 -3.67 22.99
N ASN A 101 9.41 -4.49 21.95
CA ASN A 101 8.90 -5.86 21.89
C ASN A 101 9.98 -6.82 21.33
N PRO A 102 10.84 -7.37 22.19
CA PRO A 102 11.93 -8.25 21.76
C PRO A 102 11.49 -9.57 21.13
N GLN A 103 10.23 -9.98 21.34
CA GLN A 103 9.69 -11.24 20.81
C GLN A 103 8.96 -11.08 19.47
N LEU A 104 8.79 -9.85 19.00
CA LEU A 104 8.08 -9.56 17.77
C LEU A 104 8.76 -10.23 16.56
N ARG A 105 7.94 -10.83 15.72
CA ARG A 105 8.32 -11.30 14.38
C ARG A 105 7.69 -10.41 13.33
N VAL A 106 8.41 -10.15 12.25
CA VAL A 106 7.94 -9.27 11.17
C VAL A 106 7.77 -10.07 9.89
N ILE A 107 6.66 -9.86 9.21
CA ILE A 107 6.41 -10.35 7.86
C ILE A 107 6.39 -9.15 6.93
N PHE A 108 7.41 -9.01 6.09
CA PHE A 108 7.34 -8.05 4.99
C PHE A 108 6.60 -8.64 3.80
N THR A 109 5.87 -7.79 3.12
CA THR A 109 5.28 -8.08 1.82
C THR A 109 5.34 -6.82 0.96
N VAL A 110 5.32 -6.95 -0.36
CA VAL A 110 5.24 -5.80 -1.28
C VAL A 110 3.83 -5.71 -1.86
N SER A 111 3.26 -4.51 -1.85
CA SER A 111 1.94 -4.26 -2.42
C SER A 111 1.91 -4.55 -3.92
N PRO A 112 0.94 -5.31 -4.43
CA PRO A 112 0.72 -5.49 -5.86
C PRO A 112 0.08 -4.27 -6.54
N VAL A 113 -0.50 -3.34 -5.77
CA VAL A 113 -1.11 -2.12 -6.31
C VAL A 113 -0.04 -1.26 -6.97
N ALA A 114 -0.27 -0.90 -8.24
CA ALA A 114 0.66 -0.11 -9.02
C ALA A 114 0.58 1.39 -8.66
N LEU A 115 1.63 2.15 -8.98
CA LEU A 115 1.59 3.62 -9.01
C LEU A 115 0.52 4.09 -9.99
N ALA A 116 -0.35 5.00 -9.57
CA ALA A 116 -1.31 5.65 -10.47
C ALA A 116 -0.64 6.77 -11.28
N ALA A 117 0.28 7.48 -10.63
CA ALA A 117 1.07 8.56 -11.24
C ALA A 117 2.49 8.54 -10.67
N THR A 118 3.40 9.28 -11.27
CA THR A 118 4.77 9.49 -10.78
C THR A 118 5.15 10.96 -10.91
N PHE A 119 5.90 11.47 -9.95
CA PHE A 119 6.50 12.80 -10.02
C PHE A 119 7.89 12.77 -10.66
N GLU A 120 8.39 11.60 -11.00
CA GLU A 120 9.63 11.45 -11.77
C GLU A 120 9.42 11.80 -13.26
N PRO A 121 10.43 12.39 -13.94
CA PRO A 121 10.33 12.74 -15.36
C PRO A 121 10.45 11.52 -16.28
N ARG A 122 9.60 10.50 -16.05
CA ARG A 122 9.57 9.24 -16.80
C ARG A 122 8.17 8.61 -16.79
N HIS A 123 7.97 7.61 -17.61
CA HIS A 123 6.70 6.91 -17.69
C HIS A 123 6.40 6.15 -16.38
N VAL A 124 5.15 6.22 -15.92
CA VAL A 124 4.71 5.63 -14.64
C VAL A 124 5.00 4.12 -14.52
N MET A 125 4.91 3.36 -15.60
CA MET A 125 5.25 1.94 -15.60
C MET A 125 6.72 1.69 -15.23
N ILE A 126 7.63 2.55 -15.67
CA ILE A 126 9.06 2.46 -15.34
C ILE A 126 9.26 2.77 -13.86
N SER A 127 8.65 3.84 -13.35
CA SER A 127 8.69 4.20 -11.93
C SER A 127 8.11 3.09 -11.05
N ASN A 128 6.95 2.52 -11.45
CA ASN A 128 6.35 1.40 -10.73
C ASN A 128 7.27 0.19 -10.67
N THR A 129 7.85 -0.22 -11.79
CA THR A 129 8.77 -1.37 -11.84
C THR A 129 9.98 -1.16 -10.94
N LEU A 130 10.59 0.03 -11.00
CA LEU A 130 11.73 0.37 -10.15
C LEU A 130 11.33 0.40 -8.67
N SER A 131 10.21 1.04 -8.34
CA SER A 131 9.69 1.10 -6.96
C SER A 131 9.48 -0.30 -6.38
N LYS A 132 8.76 -1.17 -7.10
CA LYS A 132 8.50 -2.54 -6.62
C LYS A 132 9.77 -3.38 -6.51
N ALA A 133 10.70 -3.26 -7.45
CA ALA A 133 11.98 -3.94 -7.41
C ALA A 133 12.84 -3.49 -6.20
N THR A 134 12.89 -2.19 -5.93
CA THR A 134 13.60 -1.62 -4.80
C THR A 134 13.04 -2.12 -3.47
N LEU A 135 11.73 -2.07 -3.30
CA LEU A 135 11.06 -2.54 -2.08
C LEU A 135 11.22 -4.05 -1.89
N ARG A 136 11.12 -4.83 -2.98
CA ARG A 136 11.33 -6.28 -2.91
C ARG A 136 12.75 -6.63 -2.50
N LEU A 137 13.73 -5.91 -3.04
CA LEU A 137 15.14 -6.12 -2.71
C LEU A 137 15.43 -5.71 -1.26
N ALA A 138 14.92 -4.58 -0.79
CA ALA A 138 15.03 -4.17 0.60
C ALA A 138 14.44 -5.22 1.56
N ALA A 139 13.25 -5.74 1.26
CA ALA A 139 12.63 -6.81 2.05
C ALA A 139 13.46 -8.08 2.08
N GLU A 140 14.14 -8.45 0.96
CA GLU A 140 15.05 -9.60 0.92
C GLU A 140 16.28 -9.40 1.80
N MET A 141 16.91 -8.23 1.73
CA MET A 141 18.07 -7.90 2.55
C MET A 141 17.73 -7.98 4.05
N MET A 142 16.56 -7.46 4.45
CA MET A 142 16.06 -7.57 5.83
C MET A 142 15.84 -9.03 6.25
N ARG A 143 15.24 -9.84 5.37
CA ARG A 143 15.00 -11.27 5.61
C ARG A 143 16.30 -12.06 5.80
N GLU A 144 17.31 -11.76 4.98
CA GLU A 144 18.62 -12.44 5.08
C GLU A 144 19.38 -12.10 6.35
N ARG A 145 19.25 -10.84 6.81
CA ARG A 145 19.98 -10.35 7.96
C ARG A 145 19.33 -10.70 9.30
N HIS A 146 18.00 -10.78 9.38
CA HIS A 146 17.26 -10.90 10.63
C HIS A 146 16.43 -12.17 10.70
N ALA A 147 16.76 -13.10 11.57
CA ALA A 147 16.05 -14.39 11.73
C ALA A 147 14.57 -14.23 12.15
N ARG A 148 14.18 -13.06 12.69
CA ARG A 148 12.79 -12.74 13.04
C ARG A 148 11.97 -12.14 11.90
N VAL A 149 12.60 -11.88 10.76
CA VAL A 149 11.97 -11.31 9.58
C VAL A 149 11.73 -12.40 8.54
N CYS A 150 10.55 -12.43 7.98
CA CYS A 150 10.25 -13.23 6.80
C CYS A 150 9.58 -12.38 5.72
N TYR A 151 9.53 -12.91 4.50
CA TYR A 151 8.86 -12.27 3.38
C TYR A 151 7.68 -13.13 2.93
N PHE A 152 6.53 -12.51 2.72
CA PHE A 152 5.36 -13.15 2.12
C PHE A 152 5.13 -12.55 0.72
N PRO A 153 5.08 -13.38 -0.36
CA PRO A 153 5.17 -12.91 -1.74
C PRO A 153 3.82 -12.47 -2.32
N SER A 154 3.09 -11.54 -1.68
CA SER A 154 1.78 -11.08 -2.18
C SER A 154 1.89 -10.43 -3.56
N TYR A 155 2.96 -9.64 -3.79
CA TYR A 155 3.23 -9.01 -5.07
C TYR A 155 3.40 -10.06 -6.18
N GLU A 156 4.25 -11.04 -5.95
CA GLU A 156 4.55 -12.09 -6.92
C GLU A 156 3.32 -12.97 -7.20
N ILE A 157 2.53 -13.28 -6.17
CA ILE A 157 1.29 -14.07 -6.34
C ILE A 157 0.32 -13.37 -7.29
N VAL A 158 0.08 -12.07 -7.08
CA VAL A 158 -0.90 -11.31 -7.87
C VAL A 158 -0.38 -11.02 -9.28
N THR A 159 0.92 -10.70 -9.42
CA THR A 159 1.52 -10.28 -10.69
C THR A 159 2.04 -11.43 -11.55
N ALA A 160 2.11 -12.65 -11.01
CA ALA A 160 2.56 -13.81 -11.77
C ALA A 160 1.67 -14.04 -13.01
N PRO A 161 2.24 -14.28 -14.20
CA PRO A 161 1.46 -14.49 -15.43
C PRO A 161 0.41 -15.59 -15.33
N VAL A 162 0.64 -16.61 -14.50
CA VAL A 162 -0.29 -17.72 -14.28
C VAL A 162 -1.55 -17.30 -13.52
N ASN A 163 -1.45 -16.26 -12.68
CA ASN A 163 -2.56 -15.73 -11.88
C ASN A 163 -3.14 -14.43 -12.46
N ALA A 164 -2.43 -13.77 -13.38
CA ALA A 164 -2.80 -12.48 -13.93
C ALA A 164 -4.23 -12.41 -14.49
N PRO A 165 -4.76 -13.46 -15.17
CA PRO A 165 -6.17 -13.44 -15.57
C PRO A 165 -7.08 -13.40 -14.35
N GLY A 166 -7.76 -12.26 -14.14
CA GLY A 166 -8.70 -12.03 -13.06
C GLY A 166 -8.11 -11.61 -11.71
N ALA A 167 -6.78 -11.48 -11.58
CA ALA A 167 -6.15 -11.00 -10.35
C ALA A 167 -6.32 -9.49 -10.12
N PHE A 168 -6.55 -8.73 -11.18
CA PHE A 168 -6.80 -7.29 -11.13
C PHE A 168 -8.22 -6.96 -11.61
N GLU A 169 -8.73 -5.84 -11.15
CA GLU A 169 -9.95 -5.22 -11.65
C GLU A 169 -9.73 -4.67 -13.07
N ALA A 170 -10.80 -4.11 -13.67
CA ALA A 170 -10.75 -3.56 -15.02
C ALA A 170 -9.76 -2.37 -15.18
N ASP A 171 -9.41 -1.70 -14.09
CA ASP A 171 -8.41 -0.64 -14.03
C ASP A 171 -6.95 -1.16 -14.16
N LEU A 172 -6.75 -2.47 -14.16
CA LEU A 172 -5.45 -3.16 -14.17
C LEU A 172 -4.50 -2.76 -13.03
N ARG A 173 -5.04 -2.16 -11.97
CA ARG A 173 -4.31 -1.64 -10.82
C ARG A 173 -4.85 -2.18 -9.49
N SER A 174 -6.14 -2.10 -9.29
CA SER A 174 -6.81 -2.60 -8.10
C SER A 174 -6.85 -4.12 -8.11
N VAL A 175 -6.47 -4.73 -6.98
CA VAL A 175 -6.51 -6.19 -6.84
C VAL A 175 -7.96 -6.65 -6.71
N SER A 176 -8.38 -7.58 -7.55
CA SER A 176 -9.74 -8.12 -7.53
C SER A 176 -10.00 -8.97 -6.28
N PRO A 177 -11.27 -9.23 -5.92
CA PRO A 177 -11.62 -10.19 -4.88
C PRO A 177 -11.02 -11.58 -5.09
N LEU A 178 -10.87 -12.01 -6.35
CA LEU A 178 -10.21 -13.27 -6.71
C LEU A 178 -8.72 -13.22 -6.38
N GLY A 179 -8.04 -12.14 -6.75
CA GLY A 179 -6.63 -11.93 -6.41
C GLY A 179 -6.39 -11.92 -4.90
N VAL A 180 -7.25 -11.23 -4.15
CA VAL A 180 -7.21 -11.23 -2.68
C VAL A 180 -7.41 -12.64 -2.13
N ALA A 181 -8.41 -13.39 -2.63
CA ALA A 181 -8.68 -14.75 -2.18
C ALA A 181 -7.50 -15.70 -2.44
N GLN A 182 -6.81 -15.57 -3.57
CA GLN A 182 -5.60 -16.35 -3.87
C GLN A 182 -4.46 -16.06 -2.89
N VAL A 183 -4.20 -14.77 -2.62
CA VAL A 183 -3.19 -14.33 -1.64
C VAL A 183 -3.52 -14.90 -0.26
N MET A 184 -4.76 -14.75 0.21
CA MET A 184 -5.18 -15.20 1.53
C MET A 184 -5.18 -16.73 1.66
N ALA A 185 -5.52 -17.47 0.62
CA ALA A 185 -5.44 -18.92 0.63
C ALA A 185 -4.01 -19.41 0.83
N LEU A 186 -3.04 -18.80 0.15
CA LEU A 186 -1.63 -19.13 0.31
C LEU A 186 -1.09 -18.65 1.67
N PHE A 187 -1.49 -17.47 2.13
CA PHE A 187 -1.13 -16.97 3.45
C PHE A 187 -1.60 -17.92 4.55
N ASN A 188 -2.87 -18.30 4.54
CA ASN A 188 -3.44 -19.23 5.53
C ASN A 188 -2.72 -20.57 5.51
N ARG A 189 -2.42 -21.11 4.33
CA ARG A 189 -1.75 -22.40 4.17
C ARG A 189 -0.31 -22.41 4.72
N HIS A 190 0.45 -21.33 4.51
CA HIS A 190 1.89 -21.32 4.73
C HIS A 190 2.32 -20.51 5.95
N MET A 191 1.52 -19.56 6.40
CA MET A 191 1.87 -18.66 7.51
C MET A 191 1.11 -18.94 8.80
N LEU A 192 -0.03 -19.64 8.74
CA LEU A 192 -0.81 -19.99 9.92
C LEU A 192 -0.63 -21.49 10.26
N SER A 193 -0.22 -21.75 11.51
CA SER A 193 -0.16 -23.11 12.03
C SER A 193 -1.57 -23.61 12.33
N GLY A 194 -1.97 -24.75 11.77
CA GLY A 194 -3.28 -25.36 11.99
C GLY A 194 -4.32 -25.07 10.90
N GLY A 195 -3.93 -24.45 9.80
CA GLY A 195 -4.77 -24.39 8.61
C GLY A 195 -4.92 -25.78 8.03
N GLU A 196 -5.88 -26.58 8.54
CA GLU A 196 -6.46 -27.63 7.70
C GLU A 196 -6.77 -27.03 6.34
N ALA A 197 -6.50 -27.76 5.29
CA ALA A 197 -6.74 -27.36 3.90
C ALA A 197 -8.25 -27.10 3.68
N ALA A 198 -8.75 -26.06 4.31
CA ALA A 198 -10.09 -25.54 4.16
C ALA A 198 -10.04 -24.39 3.17
N ALA A 199 -9.98 -24.75 1.93
CA ALA A 199 -10.70 -24.12 0.84
C ALA A 199 -10.30 -24.92 -0.39
N ALA A 200 -11.25 -25.58 -0.98
CA ALA A 200 -11.16 -26.02 -2.36
C ALA A 200 -10.54 -24.87 -3.14
N ALA A 201 -9.42 -25.14 -3.82
CA ALA A 201 -8.87 -24.19 -4.78
C ALA A 201 -10.06 -23.67 -5.60
N PRO A 202 -10.26 -22.36 -5.77
CA PRO A 202 -11.29 -21.88 -6.66
C PRO A 202 -11.13 -22.65 -7.96
N ALA A 203 -12.21 -23.29 -8.41
CA ALA A 203 -12.19 -24.12 -9.61
C ALA A 203 -11.44 -23.32 -10.68
N ALA A 204 -10.39 -23.91 -11.24
CA ALA A 204 -9.60 -23.26 -12.27
C ALA A 204 -10.58 -22.75 -13.33
N MET A 205 -10.69 -21.43 -13.46
CA MET A 205 -11.46 -20.89 -14.57
C MET A 205 -10.86 -21.43 -15.86
N PRO A 206 -11.68 -21.86 -16.85
CA PRO A 206 -11.16 -22.30 -18.12
C PRO A 206 -10.24 -21.20 -18.67
N ALA A 207 -9.03 -21.61 -19.04
CA ALA A 207 -8.06 -20.69 -19.62
C ALA A 207 -8.74 -19.90 -20.75
N PRO A 208 -8.67 -18.55 -20.77
CA PRO A 208 -9.24 -17.80 -21.85
C PRO A 208 -8.58 -18.29 -23.14
N SER A 209 -9.40 -18.63 -24.11
CA SER A 209 -8.90 -19.02 -25.44
C SER A 209 -8.13 -17.83 -26.00
N LEU A 210 -6.87 -18.02 -26.38
CA LEU A 210 -5.96 -17.00 -26.96
C LEU A 210 -6.45 -16.41 -28.28
N ASN A 211 -7.69 -16.69 -28.68
CA ASN A 211 -8.30 -16.22 -29.93
C ASN A 211 -9.32 -15.09 -29.76
N ALA A 212 -9.43 -14.50 -28.58
CA ALA A 212 -10.18 -13.27 -28.46
C ALA A 212 -9.33 -12.11 -28.99
N THR A 213 -9.54 -11.75 -30.24
CA THR A 213 -9.15 -10.43 -30.73
C THR A 213 -9.88 -9.42 -29.85
N ALA A 214 -9.13 -8.73 -28.98
CA ALA A 214 -9.68 -7.67 -28.17
C ALA A 214 -10.25 -6.60 -29.13
N SER A 215 -11.56 -6.52 -29.22
CA SER A 215 -12.22 -5.37 -29.84
C SER A 215 -11.86 -4.13 -29.03
N PRO A 216 -11.57 -2.99 -29.66
CA PRO A 216 -11.36 -1.76 -28.91
C PRO A 216 -12.61 -1.47 -28.06
N LEU A 217 -12.40 -1.09 -26.80
CA LEU A 217 -13.47 -0.73 -25.87
C LEU A 217 -14.40 0.29 -26.53
N SER A 218 -15.70 0.07 -26.41
CA SER A 218 -16.69 1.05 -26.81
C SER A 218 -16.55 2.34 -25.98
N ASP A 219 -17.04 3.46 -26.48
CA ASP A 219 -16.98 4.74 -25.76
C ASP A 219 -17.70 4.67 -24.42
N GLU A 220 -18.75 3.83 -24.30
CA GLU A 220 -19.48 3.56 -23.05
C GLU A 220 -18.63 2.75 -22.05
N GLU A 221 -17.92 1.73 -22.51
CA GLU A 221 -17.00 0.94 -21.69
C GLU A 221 -15.80 1.77 -21.24
N ARG A 222 -15.31 2.68 -22.11
CA ARG A 222 -14.26 3.63 -21.78
C ARG A 222 -14.71 4.65 -20.75
N ALA A 223 -15.92 5.21 -20.88
CA ALA A 223 -16.49 6.12 -19.90
C ALA A 223 -16.76 5.44 -18.54
N ALA A 224 -17.21 4.18 -18.56
CA ALA A 224 -17.39 3.37 -17.36
C ALA A 224 -16.05 3.02 -16.70
N TYR A 225 -15.00 2.79 -17.48
CA TYR A 225 -13.62 2.59 -17.02
C TYR A 225 -13.09 3.85 -16.34
N ASP A 226 -13.21 5.01 -17.01
CA ASP A 226 -12.77 6.31 -16.48
C ASP A 226 -13.54 6.70 -15.21
N ALA A 227 -14.86 6.41 -15.15
CA ALA A 227 -15.66 6.65 -13.95
C ALA A 227 -15.28 5.74 -12.78
N ARG A 228 -14.91 4.48 -13.04
CA ARG A 228 -14.43 3.54 -12.01
C ARG A 228 -13.00 3.83 -11.58
N ALA A 229 -12.12 4.20 -12.50
CA ALA A 229 -10.76 4.61 -12.21
C ALA A 229 -10.71 5.79 -11.21
N ARG A 230 -11.77 6.61 -11.16
CA ARG A 230 -11.91 7.74 -10.23
C ARG A 230 -12.31 7.37 -8.81
N ILE A 231 -12.77 6.15 -8.52
CA ILE A 231 -13.48 5.85 -7.27
C ILE A 231 -12.65 5.10 -6.21
N ILE A 232 -11.41 4.63 -6.46
CA ILE A 232 -10.82 3.56 -5.62
C ILE A 232 -9.49 3.89 -4.97
N CYS A 233 -9.00 5.14 -4.97
CA CYS A 233 -7.74 5.48 -4.31
C CYS A 233 -7.85 6.77 -3.51
N GLU A 234 -7.06 6.86 -2.43
CA GLU A 234 -6.79 8.11 -1.70
C GLU A 234 -6.37 9.27 -2.63
N GLU A 235 -5.92 8.93 -3.83
CA GLU A 235 -5.63 9.85 -4.95
C GLU A 235 -6.89 10.48 -5.58
N ASP A 236 -8.09 9.92 -5.38
CA ASP A 236 -9.34 10.53 -5.87
C ASP A 236 -9.70 11.82 -5.15
N LEU A 237 -9.11 12.07 -3.99
CA LEU A 237 -9.19 13.37 -3.32
C LEU A 237 -8.47 14.48 -4.11
N LEU A 238 -7.57 14.12 -5.03
CA LEU A 238 -6.88 15.08 -5.93
C LEU A 238 -7.80 15.68 -7.00
N ALA A 239 -8.86 14.99 -7.39
CA ALA A 239 -9.72 15.39 -8.50
C ALA A 239 -10.88 16.31 -8.12
N THR A 240 -11.15 16.53 -6.82
CA THR A 240 -12.27 17.33 -6.31
C THR A 240 -11.88 18.73 -5.80
N GLY A 241 -10.67 19.20 -6.11
CA GLY A 241 -10.29 20.59 -5.86
C GLY A 241 -11.18 21.56 -6.67
N PRO A 242 -11.62 22.69 -6.11
CA PRO A 242 -12.35 23.69 -6.87
C PRO A 242 -11.48 24.16 -8.03
N GLY A 243 -12.01 23.99 -9.25
CA GLY A 243 -11.40 24.58 -10.45
C GLY A 243 -11.32 26.11 -10.32
N PRO A 244 -10.46 26.75 -11.12
CA PRO A 244 -10.17 28.18 -11.04
C PRO A 244 -11.39 29.05 -11.25
#